data_184b9fc2a186941aa4e2fb406b1372eb
#
_entry.id   184b9fc2a186941aa4e2fb406b1372eb
#
_cell.length_a   1.000
_cell.length_b   1.000
_cell.length_c   1.000
_cell.angle_alpha   90.00
_cell.angle_beta   90.00
_cell.angle_gamma   90.00
#
_symmetry.space_group_name_H-M   'P 1'
#
loop_
_entity.id
_entity.type
_entity.pdbx_description
1 polymer ?
#
loop_
_entity_poly.entity_id
_entity_poly.type
_entity_poly.pdbx_seq_one_letter_code
_entity_poly.pdbx_strand_id
1 'polypeptide(L)'
;MTERERQIMELLRQDPMLSQGEIARRLGITRSSVGVHLANLGKKGHILGKGYVLSEQEERYIVGVGAANIDLMGRSRAPLVMEDSNPGFIGMSVGGVTHNICENAARMGAPVKLITAVGDDVYGEKIRRECQAAGIDTAGFLVAEGDSSSIYLSLHDHNGEMAVAMSDMRVLQKLSVEFLKGKNSVLRGARAIVVDCGLPEEILGYIAAAYGGEIPVFVDPVSTAYAKKLRGRLRGFHTVKPNLLEAEILAEMKITTQEELAEAAGRLIQQGLSQVVVSLGKEGVYYQDREGRCLWARGEPMKVVNATGAGDAFMGGLVYSFLQGWPPEKTLPFAVAASRM
;
A
#
# COMPACT_ATOMS: atom_id res chain seq x y z
N MET A 1 2.26 1.83 -21.65
CA MET A 1 2.80 2.60 -22.83
C MET A 1 2.52 1.82 -24.10
N THR A 2 1.91 2.44 -25.10
CA THR A 2 1.66 1.80 -26.42
C THR A 2 2.95 1.68 -27.22
N GLU A 3 2.98 0.85 -28.28
CA GLU A 3 4.14 0.71 -29.17
C GLU A 3 4.55 2.06 -29.80
N ARG A 4 3.59 2.86 -30.21
CA ARG A 4 3.83 4.22 -30.77
C ARG A 4 4.38 5.18 -29.71
N GLU A 5 3.89 5.13 -28.49
CA GLU A 5 4.44 5.92 -27.39
C GLU A 5 5.90 5.53 -27.09
N ARG A 6 6.24 4.24 -27.18
CA ARG A 6 7.62 3.75 -27.01
C ARG A 6 8.56 4.29 -28.07
N GLN A 7 8.14 4.22 -29.33
CA GLN A 7 8.91 4.77 -30.46
C GLN A 7 9.13 6.29 -30.33
N ILE A 8 8.11 7.03 -29.90
CA ILE A 8 8.23 8.47 -29.65
C ILE A 8 9.22 8.74 -28.51
N MET A 9 9.15 8.00 -27.40
CA MET A 9 10.08 8.13 -26.28
C MET A 9 11.53 7.86 -26.68
N GLU A 10 11.76 6.87 -27.55
CA GLU A 10 13.10 6.54 -28.04
C GLU A 10 13.69 7.67 -28.88
N LEU A 11 12.90 8.26 -29.74
CA LEU A 11 13.32 9.46 -30.53
C LEU A 11 13.63 10.64 -29.59
N LEU A 12 12.82 10.88 -28.58
CA LEU A 12 13.00 12.00 -27.64
C LEU A 12 14.19 11.77 -26.68
N ARG A 13 14.55 10.50 -26.38
CA ARG A 13 15.79 10.18 -25.65
C ARG A 13 17.03 10.51 -26.47
N GLN A 14 16.99 10.32 -27.79
CA GLN A 14 18.09 10.67 -28.68
C GLN A 14 18.20 12.17 -28.89
N ASP A 15 17.07 12.86 -29.03
CA ASP A 15 17.00 14.32 -29.20
C ASP A 15 15.72 14.89 -28.56
N PRO A 16 15.83 15.42 -27.31
CA PRO A 16 14.70 16.02 -26.59
C PRO A 16 14.10 17.27 -27.26
N MET A 17 14.78 17.85 -28.25
CA MET A 17 14.33 19.07 -28.95
C MET A 17 13.57 18.79 -30.26
N LEU A 18 13.37 17.51 -30.63
CA LEU A 18 12.64 17.14 -31.84
C LEU A 18 11.24 17.77 -31.87
N SER A 19 10.92 18.42 -32.95
CA SER A 19 9.59 18.97 -33.16
C SER A 19 8.57 17.87 -33.46
N GLN A 20 7.29 18.12 -33.12
CA GLN A 20 6.21 17.17 -33.43
C GLN A 20 6.13 16.81 -34.92
N GLY A 21 6.50 17.76 -35.80
CA GLY A 21 6.57 17.54 -37.24
C GLY A 21 7.67 16.59 -37.66
N GLU A 22 8.82 16.63 -36.98
CA GLU A 22 9.93 15.71 -37.23
C GLU A 22 9.66 14.33 -36.73
N ILE A 23 9.07 14.21 -35.53
CA ILE A 23 8.62 12.93 -34.98
C ILE A 23 7.60 12.29 -35.92
N ALA A 24 6.62 13.07 -36.38
CA ALA A 24 5.59 12.60 -37.32
C ALA A 24 6.22 12.05 -38.63
N ARG A 25 7.20 12.76 -39.19
CA ARG A 25 7.92 12.36 -40.38
C ARG A 25 8.71 11.06 -40.18
N ARG A 26 9.45 10.92 -39.06
CA ARG A 26 10.25 9.74 -38.75
C ARG A 26 9.41 8.48 -38.52
N LEU A 27 8.21 8.65 -37.92
CA LEU A 27 7.33 7.55 -37.60
C LEU A 27 6.22 7.26 -38.62
N GLY A 28 6.15 8.07 -39.68
CA GLY A 28 5.12 7.92 -40.75
C GLY A 28 3.69 8.12 -40.23
N ILE A 29 3.49 9.05 -39.31
CA ILE A 29 2.17 9.36 -38.71
C ILE A 29 1.87 10.86 -38.81
N THR A 30 0.63 11.27 -38.52
CA THR A 30 0.26 12.67 -38.57
C THR A 30 0.80 13.45 -37.35
N ARG A 31 1.05 14.76 -37.51
CA ARG A 31 1.44 15.65 -36.42
C ARG A 31 0.41 15.66 -35.28
N SER A 32 -0.88 15.61 -35.61
CA SER A 32 -1.97 15.52 -34.61
C SER A 32 -1.90 14.24 -33.81
N SER A 33 -1.59 13.10 -34.45
CA SER A 33 -1.39 11.82 -33.75
C SER A 33 -0.21 11.89 -32.78
N VAL A 34 0.92 12.51 -33.19
CA VAL A 34 2.06 12.73 -32.28
C VAL A 34 1.63 13.59 -31.10
N GLY A 35 0.85 14.67 -31.32
CA GLY A 35 0.36 15.52 -30.22
C GLY A 35 -0.47 14.75 -29.18
N VAL A 36 -1.33 13.83 -29.63
CA VAL A 36 -2.12 12.97 -28.74
C VAL A 36 -1.21 12.05 -27.93
N HIS A 37 -0.24 11.40 -28.57
CA HIS A 37 0.70 10.51 -27.87
C HIS A 37 1.57 11.27 -26.87
N LEU A 38 2.06 12.47 -27.21
CA LEU A 38 2.83 13.31 -26.30
C LEU A 38 2.00 13.76 -25.10
N ALA A 39 0.72 14.14 -25.30
CA ALA A 39 -0.18 14.48 -24.22
C ALA A 39 -0.41 13.27 -23.29
N ASN A 40 -0.57 12.08 -23.85
CA ASN A 40 -0.71 10.84 -23.07
C ASN A 40 0.57 10.50 -22.30
N LEU A 41 1.75 10.68 -22.93
CA LEU A 41 3.04 10.48 -22.26
C LEU A 41 3.25 11.48 -21.11
N GLY A 42 2.81 12.74 -21.29
CA GLY A 42 2.80 13.73 -20.21
C GLY A 42 1.86 13.34 -19.08
N LYS A 43 0.62 12.90 -19.39
CA LYS A 43 -0.34 12.41 -18.38
C LYS A 43 0.18 11.18 -17.63
N LYS A 44 0.96 10.33 -18.29
CA LYS A 44 1.60 9.13 -17.70
C LYS A 44 2.90 9.45 -16.95
N GLY A 45 3.34 10.70 -16.88
CA GLY A 45 4.55 11.13 -16.18
C GLY A 45 5.86 10.82 -16.91
N HIS A 46 5.83 10.34 -18.16
CA HIS A 46 7.04 10.07 -18.94
C HIS A 46 7.67 11.34 -19.53
N ILE A 47 6.89 12.42 -19.67
CA ILE A 47 7.34 13.74 -20.11
C ILE A 47 7.00 14.75 -19.02
N LEU A 48 8.01 15.39 -18.44
CA LEU A 48 7.89 16.22 -17.24
C LEU A 48 7.76 17.72 -17.53
N GLY A 49 7.97 18.18 -18.77
CA GLY A 49 7.91 19.61 -19.07
C GLY A 49 8.05 19.97 -20.56
N LYS A 50 8.03 21.27 -20.85
CA LYS A 50 8.31 21.79 -22.19
C LYS A 50 9.79 21.62 -22.50
N GLY A 51 10.10 21.22 -23.74
CA GLY A 51 11.43 20.77 -24.15
C GLY A 51 11.62 19.27 -23.93
N TYR A 52 10.49 18.55 -23.67
CA TYR A 52 10.44 17.08 -23.47
C TYR A 52 11.51 16.58 -22.51
N VAL A 53 11.59 17.21 -21.32
CA VAL A 53 12.42 16.70 -20.23
C VAL A 53 11.90 15.32 -19.88
N LEU A 54 12.68 14.31 -20.26
CA LEU A 54 12.34 12.92 -19.99
C LEU A 54 12.74 12.59 -18.57
N SER A 55 11.94 11.77 -17.91
CA SER A 55 12.40 11.09 -16.71
C SER A 55 13.52 10.13 -17.15
N GLU A 56 14.74 10.37 -16.69
CA GLU A 56 15.90 9.50 -16.99
C GLU A 56 15.79 8.13 -16.35
N GLN A 57 14.82 7.93 -15.45
CA GLN A 57 14.61 6.67 -14.77
C GLN A 57 13.18 6.20 -14.94
N GLU A 58 12.99 4.99 -15.46
CA GLU A 58 11.94 4.12 -15.00
C GLU A 58 12.30 3.72 -13.54
N GLU A 59 12.29 4.68 -12.61
CA GLU A 59 12.33 4.34 -11.21
C GLU A 59 11.08 3.51 -10.92
N ARG A 60 11.28 2.22 -10.82
CA ARG A 60 10.22 1.28 -10.42
C ARG A 60 9.98 1.45 -8.93
N TYR A 61 9.13 2.39 -8.55
CA TYR A 61 8.84 2.66 -7.15
C TYR A 61 7.45 2.17 -6.75
N ILE A 62 7.28 1.99 -5.46
CA ILE A 62 6.01 1.69 -4.80
C ILE A 62 5.44 3.00 -4.28
N VAL A 63 4.13 3.21 -4.42
CA VAL A 63 3.42 4.31 -3.74
C VAL A 63 2.48 3.73 -2.70
N GLY A 64 2.72 4.06 -1.42
CA GLY A 64 1.74 3.87 -0.37
C GLY A 64 0.76 5.03 -0.32
N VAL A 65 -0.53 4.76 -0.19
CA VAL A 65 -1.55 5.77 0.14
C VAL A 65 -2.34 5.26 1.33
N GLY A 66 -2.21 5.88 2.49
CA GLY A 66 -2.88 5.40 3.69
C GLY A 66 -2.34 5.94 4.99
N ALA A 67 -2.57 5.18 6.07
CA ALA A 67 -2.27 5.62 7.42
C ALA A 67 -0.77 5.64 7.74
N ALA A 68 -0.35 6.74 8.37
CA ALA A 68 0.84 6.84 9.19
C ALA A 68 0.44 7.54 10.50
N ASN A 69 0.80 6.96 11.63
CA ASN A 69 0.38 7.45 12.94
C ASN A 69 1.46 7.27 14.00
N ILE A 70 1.25 7.86 15.16
CA ILE A 70 2.04 7.56 16.36
C ILE A 70 1.33 6.46 17.14
N ASP A 71 2.09 5.40 17.47
CA ASP A 71 1.67 4.38 18.42
C ASP A 71 2.20 4.74 19.81
N LEU A 72 1.29 5.00 20.75
CA LEU A 72 1.57 5.17 22.16
C LEU A 72 1.16 3.90 22.92
N MET A 73 2.12 3.21 23.49
CA MET A 73 1.89 1.99 24.25
C MET A 73 2.26 2.20 25.72
N GLY A 74 1.25 2.21 26.59
CA GLY A 74 1.42 2.19 28.04
C GLY A 74 1.42 0.76 28.57
N ARG A 75 2.36 0.38 29.45
CA ARG A 75 2.36 -0.89 30.15
C ARG A 75 2.47 -0.67 31.65
N SER A 76 1.51 -1.16 32.42
CA SER A 76 1.51 -1.07 33.86
C SER A 76 2.59 -1.99 34.48
N ARG A 77 3.17 -1.56 35.61
CA ARG A 77 4.11 -2.39 36.39
C ARG A 77 3.42 -3.39 37.30
N ALA A 78 2.15 -3.17 37.62
CA ALA A 78 1.33 -3.98 38.50
C ALA A 78 -0.04 -4.23 37.85
N PRO A 79 -0.90 -5.08 38.40
CA PRO A 79 -2.28 -5.21 37.98
C PRO A 79 -2.95 -3.85 37.90
N LEU A 80 -3.70 -3.60 36.78
CA LEU A 80 -4.37 -2.32 36.58
C LEU A 80 -5.44 -2.06 37.64
N VAL A 81 -5.40 -0.87 38.21
CA VAL A 81 -6.44 -0.36 39.07
C VAL A 81 -7.26 0.63 38.26
N MET A 82 -8.53 0.29 38.02
CA MET A 82 -9.42 1.14 37.26
C MET A 82 -9.76 2.41 38.05
N GLU A 83 -9.94 3.50 37.32
CA GLU A 83 -10.25 4.83 37.90
C GLU A 83 -9.12 5.41 38.78
N ASP A 84 -7.89 4.90 38.65
CA ASP A 84 -6.73 5.38 39.40
C ASP A 84 -5.49 5.56 38.49
N SER A 85 -4.45 6.21 39.02
CA SER A 85 -3.18 6.39 38.36
C SER A 85 -2.34 5.10 38.49
N ASN A 86 -1.96 4.52 37.37
CA ASN A 86 -1.18 3.29 37.31
C ASN A 86 0.27 3.60 36.91
N PRO A 87 1.26 3.44 37.82
CA PRO A 87 2.67 3.57 37.47
C PRO A 87 3.08 2.56 36.41
N GLY A 88 3.75 3.03 35.33
CA GLY A 88 4.10 2.18 34.21
C GLY A 88 5.21 2.74 33.34
N PHE A 89 5.32 2.17 32.15
CA PHE A 89 6.19 2.63 31.08
C PHE A 89 5.32 3.08 29.91
N ILE A 90 5.76 4.12 29.23
CA ILE A 90 5.13 4.56 27.98
C ILE A 90 6.17 4.52 26.87
N GLY A 91 5.89 3.74 25.84
CA GLY A 91 6.66 3.71 24.60
C GLY A 91 5.97 4.52 23.51
N MET A 92 6.76 5.08 22.60
CA MET A 92 6.28 5.78 21.43
C MET A 92 7.03 5.26 20.19
N SER A 93 6.29 4.90 19.15
CA SER A 93 6.83 4.53 17.83
C SER A 93 5.97 5.13 16.73
N VAL A 94 6.52 5.20 15.52
CA VAL A 94 5.74 5.47 14.33
C VAL A 94 5.13 4.15 13.87
N GLY A 95 3.87 4.18 13.43
CA GLY A 95 3.09 3.05 12.97
C GLY A 95 2.12 3.44 11.86
N GLY A 96 1.10 2.63 11.69
CA GLY A 96 0.11 2.73 10.62
C GLY A 96 0.35 1.69 9.54
N VAL A 97 -0.72 1.01 9.11
CA VAL A 97 -0.62 -0.15 8.21
C VAL A 97 0.14 0.19 6.92
N THR A 98 -0.26 1.25 6.21
CA THR A 98 0.44 1.65 4.98
C THR A 98 1.86 2.11 5.26
N HIS A 99 2.12 2.86 6.35
CA HIS A 99 3.46 3.23 6.75
C HIS A 99 4.34 2.00 6.96
N ASN A 100 3.88 1.04 7.77
CA ASN A 100 4.64 -0.18 8.08
C ASN A 100 4.94 -1.00 6.82
N ILE A 101 3.97 -1.14 5.90
CA ILE A 101 4.17 -1.81 4.61
C ILE A 101 5.26 -1.09 3.81
N CYS A 102 5.20 0.23 3.71
CA CYS A 102 6.17 1.07 3.01
C CYS A 102 7.56 0.97 3.64
N GLU A 103 7.65 1.04 4.96
CA GLU A 103 8.92 0.95 5.69
C GLU A 103 9.59 -0.42 5.46
N ASN A 104 8.83 -1.51 5.58
CA ASN A 104 9.36 -2.84 5.30
C ASN A 104 9.84 -2.97 3.84
N ALA A 105 9.08 -2.48 2.87
CA ALA A 105 9.49 -2.50 1.46
C ALA A 105 10.76 -1.65 1.23
N ALA A 106 10.86 -0.47 1.85
CA ALA A 106 12.04 0.39 1.76
C ALA A 106 13.28 -0.26 2.39
N ARG A 107 13.14 -0.88 3.56
CA ARG A 107 14.21 -1.64 4.24
C ARG A 107 14.69 -2.85 3.42
N MET A 108 13.83 -3.42 2.57
CA MET A 108 14.22 -4.46 1.59
C MET A 108 14.91 -3.88 0.35
N GLY A 109 15.02 -2.55 0.22
CA GLY A 109 15.70 -1.86 -0.88
C GLY A 109 14.78 -1.39 -2.01
N ALA A 110 13.45 -1.39 -1.83
CA ALA A 110 12.55 -0.78 -2.80
C ALA A 110 12.58 0.75 -2.71
N PRO A 111 12.57 1.49 -3.81
CA PRO A 111 12.20 2.89 -3.82
C PRO A 111 10.72 3.03 -3.43
N VAL A 112 10.42 3.83 -2.40
CA VAL A 112 9.06 3.98 -1.85
C VAL A 112 8.71 5.45 -1.70
N LYS A 113 7.49 5.80 -2.08
CA LYS A 113 6.87 7.11 -1.83
C LYS A 113 5.61 6.90 -0.98
N LEU A 114 5.41 7.75 0.02
CA LEU A 114 4.22 7.67 0.88
C LEU A 114 3.35 8.91 0.71
N ILE A 115 2.07 8.70 0.49
CA ILE A 115 1.00 9.70 0.50
C ILE A 115 0.15 9.45 1.73
N THR A 116 0.20 10.36 2.69
CA THR A 116 -0.57 10.30 3.94
C THR A 116 -0.96 11.69 4.38
N ALA A 117 -1.77 11.81 5.44
CA ALA A 117 -2.07 13.07 6.08
C ALA A 117 -1.53 13.07 7.52
N VAL A 118 -0.90 14.18 7.90
CA VAL A 118 -0.40 14.44 9.24
C VAL A 118 -0.84 15.84 9.70
N GLY A 119 -0.89 16.07 10.99
CA GLY A 119 -1.07 17.42 11.54
C GLY A 119 0.19 18.26 11.44
N ASP A 120 0.06 19.55 11.70
CA ASP A 120 1.17 20.50 11.83
C ASP A 120 1.79 20.48 13.25
N ASP A 121 1.84 19.29 13.87
CA ASP A 121 2.28 19.07 15.22
C ASP A 121 3.63 18.29 15.30
N VAL A 122 4.15 18.14 16.52
CA VAL A 122 5.41 17.41 16.80
C VAL A 122 5.36 15.96 16.37
N TYR A 123 4.16 15.36 16.32
CA TYR A 123 3.96 14.00 15.89
C TYR A 123 4.05 13.88 14.37
N GLY A 124 3.47 14.81 13.62
CA GLY A 124 3.58 14.89 12.16
C GLY A 124 5.04 15.04 11.72
N GLU A 125 5.80 15.88 12.40
CA GLU A 125 7.24 16.04 12.13
C GLU A 125 8.03 14.76 12.46
N LYS A 126 7.69 14.08 13.58
CA LYS A 126 8.31 12.80 13.94
C LYS A 126 8.03 11.73 12.88
N ILE A 127 6.76 11.58 12.45
CA ILE A 127 6.37 10.63 11.40
C ILE A 127 7.18 10.91 10.12
N ARG A 128 7.23 12.17 9.67
CA ARG A 128 7.98 12.55 8.47
C ARG A 128 9.45 12.19 8.57
N ARG A 129 10.09 12.54 9.69
CA ARG A 129 11.53 12.31 9.90
C ARG A 129 11.85 10.82 9.93
N GLU A 130 11.04 9.98 10.58
CA GLU A 130 11.27 8.54 10.63
C GLU A 130 11.04 7.88 9.27
N CYS A 131 10.02 8.29 8.51
CA CYS A 131 9.85 7.87 7.13
C CYS A 131 11.08 8.18 6.26
N GLN A 132 11.61 9.42 6.36
CA GLN A 132 12.80 9.81 5.61
C GLN A 132 14.04 9.01 6.04
N ALA A 133 14.20 8.75 7.33
CA ALA A 133 15.30 7.92 7.85
C ALA A 133 15.22 6.46 7.36
N ALA A 134 14.00 5.96 7.10
CA ALA A 134 13.77 4.66 6.48
C ALA A 134 13.93 4.66 4.94
N GLY A 135 14.24 5.80 4.32
CA GLY A 135 14.40 5.93 2.87
C GLY A 135 13.09 6.14 2.11
N ILE A 136 12.01 6.52 2.78
CA ILE A 136 10.70 6.78 2.16
C ILE A 136 10.64 8.26 1.73
N ASP A 137 10.27 8.49 0.47
CA ASP A 137 9.96 9.84 -0.03
C ASP A 137 8.64 10.35 0.56
N THR A 138 8.72 11.46 1.29
CA THR A 138 7.60 12.10 2.00
C THR A 138 7.02 13.34 1.30
N ALA A 139 7.40 13.62 0.05
CA ALA A 139 6.87 14.75 -0.74
C ALA A 139 5.36 14.62 -1.02
N GLY A 140 4.81 13.44 -0.78
CA GLY A 140 3.36 13.13 -0.87
C GLY A 140 2.55 13.48 0.38
N PHE A 141 3.16 13.94 1.48
CA PHE A 141 2.45 14.23 2.73
C PHE A 141 1.53 15.44 2.58
N LEU A 142 0.28 15.29 3.05
CA LEU A 142 -0.63 16.39 3.33
C LEU A 142 -0.40 16.82 4.78
N VAL A 143 0.04 18.06 5.00
CA VAL A 143 0.09 18.66 6.33
C VAL A 143 -1.21 19.43 6.54
N ALA A 144 -2.03 19.00 7.49
CA ALA A 144 -3.30 19.62 7.82
C ALA A 144 -3.11 20.63 8.95
N GLU A 145 -3.14 21.91 8.60
CA GLU A 145 -2.97 23.01 9.54
C GLU A 145 -4.06 23.02 10.62
N GLY A 146 -3.68 23.14 11.88
CA GLY A 146 -4.56 23.14 13.04
C GLY A 146 -5.18 21.79 13.42
N ASP A 147 -4.83 20.71 12.71
CA ASP A 147 -5.25 19.36 13.06
C ASP A 147 -4.13 18.60 13.80
N SER A 148 -4.51 17.60 14.61
CA SER A 148 -3.56 16.68 15.24
C SER A 148 -3.26 15.50 14.33
N SER A 149 -2.01 15.04 14.34
CA SER A 149 -1.60 13.80 13.67
C SER A 149 -2.32 12.59 14.25
N SER A 150 -2.45 11.55 13.45
CA SER A 150 -3.06 10.29 13.88
C SER A 150 -2.32 9.65 15.05
N ILE A 151 -3.07 9.15 16.04
CA ILE A 151 -2.54 8.47 17.23
C ILE A 151 -3.31 7.18 17.46
N TYR A 152 -2.57 6.10 17.71
CA TYR A 152 -3.10 4.88 18.30
C TYR A 152 -2.54 4.73 19.70
N LEU A 153 -3.41 4.75 20.72
CA LEU A 153 -3.07 4.59 22.12
C LEU A 153 -3.51 3.22 22.58
N SER A 154 -2.60 2.42 23.16
CA SER A 154 -2.91 1.15 23.79
C SER A 154 -2.39 1.10 25.23
N LEU A 155 -3.21 0.57 26.12
CA LEU A 155 -2.83 0.30 27.51
C LEU A 155 -2.79 -1.20 27.74
N HIS A 156 -1.67 -1.66 28.27
CA HIS A 156 -1.41 -3.05 28.58
C HIS A 156 -1.25 -3.25 30.09
N ASP A 157 -1.69 -4.37 30.58
CA ASP A 157 -1.46 -4.77 31.97
C ASP A 157 0.02 -5.17 32.20
N HIS A 158 0.33 -5.59 33.42
CA HIS A 158 1.66 -6.03 33.80
C HIS A 158 2.12 -7.32 33.09
N ASN A 159 1.19 -8.16 32.60
CA ASN A 159 1.49 -9.34 31.81
C ASN A 159 1.74 -9.01 30.34
N GLY A 160 1.41 -7.78 29.91
CA GLY A 160 1.50 -7.34 28.52
C GLY A 160 0.23 -7.61 27.70
N GLU A 161 -0.88 -7.98 28.36
CA GLU A 161 -2.17 -8.12 27.71
C GLU A 161 -2.82 -6.75 27.52
N MET A 162 -3.38 -6.50 26.33
CA MET A 162 -4.03 -5.24 26.03
C MET A 162 -5.36 -5.12 26.79
N ALA A 163 -5.45 -4.14 27.68
CA ALA A 163 -6.66 -3.85 28.44
C ALA A 163 -7.63 -2.96 27.66
N VAL A 164 -7.11 -1.93 26.97
CA VAL A 164 -7.92 -0.98 26.18
C VAL A 164 -7.05 -0.34 25.13
N ALA A 165 -7.65 0.01 24.00
CA ALA A 165 -7.01 0.84 22.98
C ALA A 165 -7.98 1.90 22.46
N MET A 166 -7.42 3.02 21.98
CA MET A 166 -8.14 4.12 21.34
C MET A 166 -7.37 4.57 20.10
N SER A 167 -8.08 4.85 19.04
CA SER A 167 -7.50 5.26 17.76
C SER A 167 -8.13 6.59 17.33
N ASP A 168 -7.32 7.61 17.12
CA ASP A 168 -7.71 8.87 16.50
C ASP A 168 -7.02 8.98 15.14
N MET A 169 -7.80 8.77 14.07
CA MET A 169 -7.32 8.81 12.68
C MET A 169 -8.02 9.90 11.87
N ARG A 170 -8.55 10.95 12.55
CA ARG A 170 -9.36 11.99 11.89
C ARG A 170 -8.60 12.74 10.82
N VAL A 171 -7.30 13.01 11.00
CA VAL A 171 -6.49 13.72 10.00
C VAL A 171 -6.44 12.97 8.67
N LEU A 172 -6.53 11.64 8.67
CA LEU A 172 -6.54 10.84 7.43
C LEU A 172 -7.77 11.14 6.56
N GLN A 173 -8.88 11.60 7.17
CA GLN A 173 -10.07 12.01 6.43
C GLN A 173 -9.87 13.32 5.64
N LYS A 174 -8.76 14.04 5.85
CA LYS A 174 -8.40 15.23 5.06
C LYS A 174 -7.85 14.86 3.68
N LEU A 175 -7.42 13.61 3.46
CA LEU A 175 -7.10 13.13 2.13
C LEU A 175 -8.38 13.17 1.29
N SER A 176 -8.31 13.88 0.17
CA SER A 176 -9.42 14.02 -0.76
C SER A 176 -9.04 13.51 -2.16
N VAL A 177 -10.04 13.21 -2.97
CA VAL A 177 -9.83 12.85 -4.39
C VAL A 177 -9.10 13.98 -5.12
N GLU A 178 -9.41 15.24 -4.81
CA GLU A 178 -8.75 16.40 -5.42
C GLU A 178 -7.27 16.47 -5.06
N PHE A 179 -6.91 16.21 -3.81
CA PHE A 179 -5.52 16.11 -3.39
C PHE A 179 -4.78 15.00 -4.17
N LEU A 180 -5.39 13.82 -4.32
CA LEU A 180 -4.80 12.72 -5.08
C LEU A 180 -4.66 13.02 -6.58
N LYS A 181 -5.59 13.77 -7.17
CA LYS A 181 -5.45 14.27 -8.54
C LYS A 181 -4.23 15.19 -8.69
N GLY A 182 -3.91 16.00 -7.69
CA GLY A 182 -2.68 16.77 -7.63
C GLY A 182 -1.40 15.93 -7.57
N LYS A 183 -1.49 14.66 -7.11
CA LYS A 183 -0.40 13.68 -7.08
C LYS A 183 -0.43 12.67 -8.25
N ASN A 184 -1.25 12.92 -9.27
CA ASN A 184 -1.48 11.98 -10.38
C ASN A 184 -0.19 11.53 -11.10
N SER A 185 0.80 12.41 -11.29
CA SER A 185 2.07 12.04 -11.91
C SER A 185 2.83 10.99 -11.06
N VAL A 186 2.84 11.16 -9.74
CA VAL A 186 3.46 10.22 -8.79
C VAL A 186 2.72 8.89 -8.81
N LEU A 187 1.39 8.91 -8.76
CA LEU A 187 0.58 7.69 -8.77
C LEU A 187 0.70 6.92 -10.09
N ARG A 188 0.67 7.63 -11.23
CA ARG A 188 0.80 6.98 -12.55
C ARG A 188 2.21 6.49 -12.88
N GLY A 189 3.23 7.03 -12.24
CA GLY A 189 4.61 6.56 -12.37
C GLY A 189 4.92 5.35 -11.49
N ALA A 190 4.00 4.96 -10.60
CA ALA A 190 4.21 3.83 -9.70
C ALA A 190 4.21 2.48 -10.43
N ARG A 191 5.05 1.55 -9.99
CA ARG A 191 5.00 0.14 -10.41
C ARG A 191 3.90 -0.63 -9.68
N ALA A 192 3.61 -0.22 -8.45
CA ALA A 192 2.52 -0.73 -7.64
C ALA A 192 2.02 0.37 -6.69
N ILE A 193 0.73 0.35 -6.39
CA ILE A 193 0.12 1.19 -5.37
C ILE A 193 -0.33 0.28 -4.21
N VAL A 194 -0.08 0.71 -2.98
CA VAL A 194 -0.53 0.01 -1.76
C VAL A 194 -1.46 0.93 -1.01
N VAL A 195 -2.59 0.41 -0.60
CA VAL A 195 -3.60 1.13 0.20
C VAL A 195 -4.05 0.30 1.39
N ASP A 196 -4.53 0.96 2.43
CA ASP A 196 -5.22 0.31 3.54
C ASP A 196 -6.67 0.81 3.69
N CYS A 197 -7.53 -0.01 4.29
CA CYS A 197 -8.94 0.30 4.50
C CYS A 197 -9.20 1.32 5.61
N GLY A 198 -8.18 1.90 6.25
CA GLY A 198 -8.30 3.10 7.08
C GLY A 198 -8.74 4.32 6.29
N LEU A 199 -8.41 4.35 4.99
CA LEU A 199 -8.83 5.40 4.06
C LEU A 199 -10.36 5.53 3.95
N PRO A 200 -10.87 6.74 3.61
CA PRO A 200 -12.25 6.93 3.19
C PRO A 200 -12.63 6.01 2.00
N GLU A 201 -13.86 5.51 1.98
CA GLU A 201 -14.36 4.64 0.88
C GLU A 201 -14.26 5.31 -0.48
N GLU A 202 -14.48 6.64 -0.54
CA GLU A 202 -14.36 7.42 -1.76
C GLU A 202 -12.94 7.36 -2.34
N ILE A 203 -11.93 7.44 -1.48
CA ILE A 203 -10.52 7.37 -1.86
C ILE A 203 -10.17 5.98 -2.39
N LEU A 204 -10.60 4.92 -1.70
CA LEU A 204 -10.40 3.54 -2.14
C LEU A 204 -11.04 3.32 -3.51
N GLY A 205 -12.30 3.75 -3.70
CA GLY A 205 -13.02 3.66 -4.96
C GLY A 205 -12.34 4.44 -6.09
N TYR A 206 -11.86 5.67 -5.80
CA TYR A 206 -11.14 6.48 -6.77
C TYR A 206 -9.83 5.82 -7.22
N ILE A 207 -9.02 5.33 -6.28
CA ILE A 207 -7.75 4.67 -6.62
C ILE A 207 -7.99 3.42 -7.46
N ALA A 208 -8.95 2.57 -7.07
CA ALA A 208 -9.31 1.38 -7.82
C ALA A 208 -9.78 1.70 -9.25
N ALA A 209 -10.63 2.71 -9.42
CA ALA A 209 -11.17 3.10 -10.72
C ALA A 209 -10.16 3.83 -11.61
N ALA A 210 -9.35 4.73 -11.03
CA ALA A 210 -8.45 5.59 -11.80
C ALA A 210 -7.13 4.89 -12.19
N TYR A 211 -6.67 3.95 -11.38
CA TYR A 211 -5.34 3.34 -11.55
C TYR A 211 -5.37 1.82 -11.72
N GLY A 212 -6.34 1.11 -11.13
CA GLY A 212 -6.36 -0.36 -11.07
C GLY A 212 -6.39 -1.09 -12.41
N GLY A 213 -6.77 -0.42 -13.50
CA GLY A 213 -6.70 -0.98 -14.86
C GLY A 213 -5.30 -0.96 -15.49
N GLU A 214 -4.39 -0.11 -14.98
CA GLU A 214 -3.05 0.11 -15.53
C GLU A 214 -1.94 -0.23 -14.53
N ILE A 215 -2.19 0.00 -13.24
CA ILE A 215 -1.22 -0.17 -12.15
C ILE A 215 -1.79 -1.13 -11.12
N PRO A 216 -1.07 -2.19 -10.75
CA PRO A 216 -1.50 -3.10 -9.70
C PRO A 216 -1.69 -2.39 -8.36
N VAL A 217 -2.90 -2.49 -7.81
CA VAL A 217 -3.26 -1.91 -6.51
C VAL A 217 -3.40 -3.03 -5.48
N PHE A 218 -2.57 -2.98 -4.45
CA PHE A 218 -2.58 -3.89 -3.30
C PHE A 218 -3.39 -3.24 -2.19
N VAL A 219 -4.29 -4.00 -1.56
CA VAL A 219 -5.12 -3.48 -0.47
C VAL A 219 -5.04 -4.36 0.77
N ASP A 220 -4.80 -3.71 1.91
CA ASP A 220 -4.88 -4.33 3.24
C ASP A 220 -6.23 -3.99 3.89
N PRO A 221 -7.02 -4.98 4.33
CA PRO A 221 -8.30 -4.75 5.00
C PRO A 221 -8.18 -4.14 6.39
N VAL A 222 -7.02 -4.20 7.04
CA VAL A 222 -6.69 -3.67 8.37
C VAL A 222 -7.39 -4.42 9.52
N SER A 223 -8.71 -4.59 9.44
CA SER A 223 -9.52 -5.24 10.46
C SER A 223 -10.87 -5.67 9.90
N THR A 224 -11.58 -6.53 10.63
CA THR A 224 -12.94 -6.97 10.28
C THR A 224 -13.92 -5.81 10.12
N ALA A 225 -13.76 -4.73 10.89
CA ALA A 225 -14.59 -3.54 10.79
C ALA A 225 -14.34 -2.80 9.46
N TYR A 226 -13.09 -2.59 9.11
CA TYR A 226 -12.69 -1.87 7.90
C TYR A 226 -12.82 -2.73 6.63
N ALA A 227 -12.64 -4.04 6.71
CA ALA A 227 -12.85 -4.97 5.59
C ALA A 227 -14.22 -4.83 4.93
N LYS A 228 -15.24 -4.44 5.71
CA LYS A 228 -16.61 -4.20 5.21
C LYS A 228 -16.68 -3.16 4.09
N LYS A 229 -15.75 -2.20 4.04
CA LYS A 229 -15.65 -1.19 2.98
C LYS A 229 -15.38 -1.79 1.59
N LEU A 230 -14.75 -2.98 1.55
CA LEU A 230 -14.39 -3.66 0.30
C LEU A 230 -15.44 -4.65 -0.19
N ARG A 231 -16.51 -4.92 0.59
CA ARG A 231 -17.55 -5.88 0.19
C ARG A 231 -18.17 -5.49 -1.15
N GLY A 232 -18.12 -6.40 -2.12
CA GLY A 232 -18.64 -6.17 -3.47
C GLY A 232 -17.90 -5.08 -4.27
N ARG A 233 -16.75 -4.60 -3.79
CA ARG A 233 -16.01 -3.47 -4.38
C ARG A 233 -14.55 -3.82 -4.69
N LEU A 234 -14.24 -5.11 -4.91
CA LEU A 234 -12.88 -5.56 -5.16
C LEU A 234 -12.39 -5.31 -6.59
N ARG A 235 -13.28 -4.91 -7.49
CA ARG A 235 -12.91 -4.60 -8.88
C ARG A 235 -11.95 -3.40 -8.92
N GLY A 236 -10.83 -3.57 -9.64
CA GLY A 236 -9.78 -2.57 -9.75
C GLY A 236 -8.64 -2.75 -8.74
N PHE A 237 -8.81 -3.62 -7.73
CA PHE A 237 -7.68 -4.06 -6.93
C PHE A 237 -7.02 -5.28 -7.58
N HIS A 238 -5.70 -5.32 -7.49
CA HIS A 238 -4.91 -6.47 -7.99
C HIS A 238 -4.83 -7.56 -6.93
N THR A 239 -4.49 -7.17 -5.70
CA THR A 239 -4.26 -8.09 -4.58
C THR A 239 -4.97 -7.60 -3.33
N VAL A 240 -5.69 -8.48 -2.66
CA VAL A 240 -6.11 -8.28 -1.27
C VAL A 240 -5.41 -9.30 -0.36
N LYS A 241 -4.98 -8.83 0.84
CA LYS A 241 -4.33 -9.69 1.84
C LYS A 241 -5.13 -9.70 3.15
N PRO A 242 -6.22 -10.42 3.21
CA PRO A 242 -6.97 -10.57 4.46
C PRO A 242 -6.32 -11.60 5.39
N ASN A 243 -6.63 -11.49 6.69
CA ASN A 243 -6.58 -12.64 7.60
C ASN A 243 -7.86 -13.50 7.43
N LEU A 244 -7.95 -14.61 8.17
CA LEU A 244 -9.08 -15.55 8.03
C LEU A 244 -10.43 -14.86 8.31
N LEU A 245 -10.55 -14.07 9.39
CA LEU A 245 -11.79 -13.38 9.75
C LEU A 245 -12.17 -12.29 8.74
N GLU A 246 -11.20 -11.58 8.22
CA GLU A 246 -11.41 -10.59 7.17
C GLU A 246 -11.83 -11.27 5.85
N ALA A 247 -11.25 -12.43 5.52
CA ALA A 247 -11.66 -13.22 4.36
C ALA A 247 -13.11 -13.69 4.46
N GLU A 248 -13.55 -14.15 5.64
CA GLU A 248 -14.95 -14.48 5.90
C GLU A 248 -15.89 -13.28 5.65
N ILE A 249 -15.49 -12.09 6.11
CA ILE A 249 -16.25 -10.85 5.90
C ILE A 249 -16.35 -10.51 4.41
N LEU A 250 -15.23 -10.60 3.68
CA LEU A 250 -15.17 -10.23 2.27
C LEU A 250 -15.89 -11.22 1.36
N ALA A 251 -15.76 -12.52 1.66
CA ALA A 251 -16.40 -13.60 0.90
C ALA A 251 -17.86 -13.87 1.32
N GLU A 252 -18.32 -13.25 2.41
CA GLU A 252 -19.65 -13.41 3.01
C GLU A 252 -19.98 -14.89 3.29
N MET A 253 -19.00 -15.63 3.81
CA MET A 253 -19.13 -17.02 4.20
C MET A 253 -18.22 -17.37 5.36
N LYS A 254 -18.57 -18.43 6.12
CA LYS A 254 -17.67 -18.98 7.14
C LYS A 254 -16.61 -19.86 6.48
N ILE A 255 -15.43 -19.90 7.11
CA ILE A 255 -14.28 -20.64 6.63
C ILE A 255 -13.77 -21.50 7.80
N THR A 256 -14.05 -22.79 7.74
CA THR A 256 -13.67 -23.77 8.76
C THR A 256 -12.81 -24.90 8.19
N THR A 257 -12.82 -25.09 6.88
CA THR A 257 -12.04 -26.09 6.16
C THR A 257 -11.17 -25.46 5.08
N GLN A 258 -10.23 -26.24 4.53
CA GLN A 258 -9.38 -25.80 3.43
C GLN A 258 -10.16 -25.63 2.13
N GLU A 259 -11.17 -26.45 1.91
CA GLU A 259 -12.07 -26.37 0.76
C GLU A 259 -12.90 -25.07 0.80
N GLU A 260 -13.44 -24.72 1.97
CA GLU A 260 -14.15 -23.46 2.18
C GLU A 260 -13.22 -22.25 2.02
N LEU A 261 -11.94 -22.35 2.42
CA LEU A 261 -10.95 -21.31 2.19
C LEU A 261 -10.68 -21.11 0.69
N ALA A 262 -10.52 -22.19 -0.04
CA ALA A 262 -10.35 -22.14 -1.51
C ALA A 262 -11.59 -21.57 -2.21
N GLU A 263 -12.79 -21.95 -1.76
CA GLU A 263 -14.05 -21.40 -2.26
C GLU A 263 -14.14 -19.89 -1.99
N ALA A 264 -13.85 -19.46 -0.75
CA ALA A 264 -13.85 -18.05 -0.38
C ALA A 264 -12.87 -17.24 -1.25
N ALA A 265 -11.64 -17.73 -1.40
CA ALA A 265 -10.66 -17.09 -2.27
C ALA A 265 -11.14 -17.00 -3.74
N GLY A 266 -11.74 -18.06 -4.26
CA GLY A 266 -12.36 -18.08 -5.60
C GLY A 266 -13.46 -17.04 -5.76
N ARG A 267 -14.34 -16.88 -4.76
CA ARG A 267 -15.38 -15.84 -4.74
C ARG A 267 -14.78 -14.42 -4.78
N LEU A 268 -13.69 -14.19 -4.06
CA LEU A 268 -13.02 -12.88 -4.06
C LEU A 268 -12.37 -12.59 -5.43
N ILE A 269 -11.77 -13.58 -6.07
CA ILE A 269 -11.20 -13.45 -7.43
C ILE A 269 -12.30 -13.14 -8.45
N GLN A 270 -13.46 -13.81 -8.37
CA GLN A 270 -14.60 -13.55 -9.25
C GLN A 270 -15.12 -12.11 -9.15
N GLN A 271 -14.89 -11.42 -8.05
CA GLN A 271 -15.21 -10.00 -7.90
C GLN A 271 -14.21 -9.06 -8.63
N GLY A 272 -13.18 -9.60 -9.28
CA GLY A 272 -12.27 -8.86 -10.15
C GLY A 272 -10.82 -8.72 -9.65
N LEU A 273 -10.44 -9.43 -8.57
CA LEU A 273 -9.05 -9.52 -8.14
C LEU A 273 -8.20 -10.34 -9.12
N SER A 274 -6.91 -10.01 -9.20
CA SER A 274 -5.92 -10.85 -9.87
C SER A 274 -5.45 -11.99 -8.97
N GLN A 275 -5.32 -11.70 -7.66
CA GLN A 275 -4.90 -12.69 -6.66
C GLN A 275 -5.39 -12.32 -5.25
N VAL A 276 -5.48 -13.32 -4.41
CA VAL A 276 -5.77 -13.18 -2.98
C VAL A 276 -4.74 -13.96 -2.16
N VAL A 277 -4.32 -13.38 -1.03
CA VAL A 277 -3.36 -14.02 -0.12
C VAL A 277 -3.94 -13.97 1.29
N VAL A 278 -4.45 -15.09 1.76
CA VAL A 278 -5.07 -15.19 3.10
C VAL A 278 -4.01 -15.59 4.13
N SER A 279 -3.81 -14.75 5.14
CA SER A 279 -2.92 -15.07 6.26
C SER A 279 -3.66 -15.88 7.33
N LEU A 280 -3.03 -16.97 7.78
CA LEU A 280 -3.59 -17.99 8.68
C LEU A 280 -2.79 -18.10 9.99
N GLY A 281 -2.10 -17.03 10.36
CA GLY A 281 -1.25 -16.98 11.54
C GLY A 281 -0.15 -18.04 11.50
N LYS A 282 -0.09 -18.90 12.52
CA LYS A 282 0.92 -19.98 12.62
C LYS A 282 0.82 -21.04 11.52
N GLU A 283 -0.31 -21.13 10.84
CA GLU A 283 -0.52 -22.09 9.75
C GLU A 283 0.05 -21.60 8.42
N GLY A 284 0.53 -20.35 8.38
CA GLY A 284 1.14 -19.77 7.20
C GLY A 284 0.19 -18.93 6.37
N VAL A 285 0.23 -19.11 5.06
CA VAL A 285 -0.58 -18.34 4.11
C VAL A 285 -1.13 -19.23 3.00
N TYR A 286 -2.34 -18.91 2.54
CA TYR A 286 -2.95 -19.48 1.36
C TYR A 286 -2.99 -18.42 0.25
N TYR A 287 -2.57 -18.79 -0.93
CA TYR A 287 -2.55 -17.96 -2.14
C TYR A 287 -3.46 -18.59 -3.21
N GLN A 288 -4.21 -17.76 -3.90
CA GLN A 288 -4.92 -18.16 -5.12
C GLN A 288 -4.94 -16.99 -6.10
N ASP A 289 -4.79 -17.29 -7.41
CA ASP A 289 -4.90 -16.30 -8.49
C ASP A 289 -6.01 -16.63 -9.50
N ARG A 290 -6.26 -15.67 -10.39
CA ARG A 290 -7.29 -15.80 -11.43
C ARG A 290 -6.95 -16.84 -12.51
N GLU A 291 -5.71 -17.33 -12.56
CA GLU A 291 -5.24 -18.38 -13.46
C GLU A 291 -5.47 -19.77 -12.86
N GLY A 292 -6.03 -19.83 -11.63
CA GLY A 292 -6.34 -21.06 -10.92
C GLY A 292 -5.19 -21.69 -10.17
N ARG A 293 -4.04 -20.98 -10.03
CA ARG A 293 -2.94 -21.45 -9.20
C ARG A 293 -3.30 -21.29 -7.73
N CYS A 294 -3.09 -22.35 -6.96
CA CYS A 294 -3.27 -22.38 -5.52
C CYS A 294 -1.97 -22.82 -4.86
N LEU A 295 -1.48 -22.04 -3.89
CA LEU A 295 -0.25 -22.32 -3.19
C LEU A 295 -0.42 -22.16 -1.67
N TRP A 296 0.31 -22.99 -0.92
CA TRP A 296 0.45 -22.87 0.52
C TRP A 296 1.90 -22.57 0.84
N ALA A 297 2.13 -21.57 1.67
CA ALA A 297 3.46 -21.30 2.21
C ALA A 297 3.39 -21.30 3.73
N ARG A 298 4.25 -22.10 4.34
CA ARG A 298 4.43 -22.17 5.80
C ARG A 298 5.85 -21.77 6.12
N GLY A 299 6.00 -21.05 7.19
CA GLY A 299 7.33 -20.82 7.71
C GLY A 299 7.68 -21.86 8.79
N GLU A 300 8.95 -21.98 9.15
CA GLU A 300 9.36 -22.82 10.26
C GLU A 300 8.75 -22.33 11.58
N PRO A 301 8.45 -23.25 12.53
CA PRO A 301 7.95 -22.84 13.84
C PRO A 301 8.91 -21.87 14.55
N MET A 302 8.40 -20.73 15.01
CA MET A 302 9.20 -19.71 15.70
C MET A 302 8.45 -19.25 16.96
N LYS A 303 9.19 -18.89 17.99
CA LYS A 303 8.60 -18.24 19.18
C LYS A 303 8.25 -16.80 18.80
N VAL A 304 6.96 -16.51 18.69
CA VAL A 304 6.46 -15.17 18.44
C VAL A 304 6.71 -14.30 19.68
N VAL A 305 7.45 -13.21 19.52
CA VAL A 305 7.70 -12.21 20.58
C VAL A 305 6.65 -11.11 20.52
N ASN A 306 6.33 -10.66 19.31
CA ASN A 306 5.26 -9.70 19.03
C ASN A 306 4.67 -10.01 17.65
N ALA A 307 3.35 -10.09 17.56
CA ALA A 307 2.65 -10.35 16.30
C ALA A 307 2.21 -9.05 15.58
N THR A 308 2.33 -7.89 16.26
CA THR A 308 1.94 -6.60 15.69
C THR A 308 2.88 -6.25 14.53
N GLY A 309 2.30 -5.84 13.40
CA GLY A 309 3.08 -5.49 12.21
C GLY A 309 3.54 -6.68 11.34
N ALA A 310 3.37 -7.93 11.79
CA ALA A 310 3.74 -9.11 10.98
C ALA A 310 2.95 -9.16 9.66
N GLY A 311 1.67 -8.78 9.69
CA GLY A 311 0.83 -8.65 8.48
C GLY A 311 1.34 -7.58 7.52
N ASP A 312 1.80 -6.46 8.06
CA ASP A 312 2.32 -5.33 7.30
C ASP A 312 3.66 -5.69 6.65
N ALA A 313 4.55 -6.33 7.41
CA ALA A 313 5.83 -6.84 6.90
C ALA A 313 5.63 -7.90 5.80
N PHE A 314 4.64 -8.79 5.97
CA PHE A 314 4.26 -9.74 4.92
C PHE A 314 3.80 -9.02 3.65
N MET A 315 2.90 -8.04 3.75
CA MET A 315 2.45 -7.25 2.60
C MET A 315 3.61 -6.47 1.96
N GLY A 316 4.52 -5.89 2.76
CA GLY A 316 5.75 -5.26 2.29
C GLY A 316 6.58 -6.22 1.45
N GLY A 317 6.74 -7.46 1.91
CA GLY A 317 7.42 -8.54 1.18
C GLY A 317 6.72 -8.92 -0.13
N LEU A 318 5.37 -8.97 -0.14
CA LEU A 318 4.59 -9.22 -1.36
C LEU A 318 4.82 -8.13 -2.41
N VAL A 319 4.71 -6.86 -2.00
CA VAL A 319 4.84 -5.73 -2.93
C VAL A 319 6.28 -5.57 -3.42
N TYR A 320 7.27 -5.77 -2.54
CA TYR A 320 8.68 -5.83 -2.92
C TYR A 320 8.94 -6.91 -3.97
N SER A 321 8.46 -8.14 -3.72
CA SER A 321 8.63 -9.25 -4.66
C SER A 321 7.95 -8.98 -6.00
N PHE A 322 6.79 -8.32 -5.98
CA PHE A 322 6.11 -7.88 -7.19
C PHE A 322 6.96 -6.86 -7.98
N LEU A 323 7.60 -5.91 -7.29
CA LEU A 323 8.52 -4.94 -7.92
C LEU A 323 9.69 -5.66 -8.61
N GLN A 324 10.19 -6.76 -8.01
CA GLN A 324 11.27 -7.59 -8.57
C GLN A 324 10.79 -8.52 -9.71
N GLY A 325 9.48 -8.62 -9.96
CA GLY A 325 8.91 -9.52 -10.96
C GLY A 325 9.01 -11.00 -10.58
N TRP A 326 9.04 -11.33 -9.27
CA TRP A 326 9.16 -12.71 -8.83
C TRP A 326 7.85 -13.49 -8.97
N PRO A 327 7.90 -14.79 -9.32
CA PRO A 327 6.72 -15.64 -9.34
C PRO A 327 6.22 -15.96 -7.92
N PRO A 328 4.94 -16.37 -7.76
CA PRO A 328 4.34 -16.64 -6.45
C PRO A 328 5.12 -17.65 -5.59
N GLU A 329 5.71 -18.67 -6.22
CA GLU A 329 6.49 -19.72 -5.55
C GLU A 329 7.73 -19.19 -4.82
N LYS A 330 8.31 -18.08 -5.32
CA LYS A 330 9.42 -17.37 -4.67
C LYS A 330 8.92 -16.27 -3.73
N THR A 331 7.85 -15.58 -4.14
CA THR A 331 7.24 -14.45 -3.41
C THR A 331 6.73 -14.87 -2.03
N LEU A 332 5.95 -15.96 -1.96
CA LEU A 332 5.29 -16.34 -0.72
C LEU A 332 6.26 -16.75 0.39
N PRO A 333 7.26 -17.62 0.17
CA PRO A 333 8.25 -17.94 1.20
C PRO A 333 9.03 -16.71 1.67
N PHE A 334 9.38 -15.79 0.75
CA PHE A 334 10.06 -14.54 1.08
C PHE A 334 9.20 -13.64 1.96
N ALA A 335 7.93 -13.42 1.59
CA ALA A 335 7.00 -12.59 2.37
C ALA A 335 6.71 -13.20 3.75
N VAL A 336 6.62 -14.55 3.85
CA VAL A 336 6.54 -15.25 5.13
C VAL A 336 7.80 -15.02 5.97
N ALA A 337 8.99 -15.06 5.37
CA ALA A 337 10.23 -14.77 6.10
C ALA A 337 10.26 -13.30 6.58
N ALA A 338 9.87 -12.35 5.74
CA ALA A 338 9.78 -10.92 6.09
C ALA A 338 8.84 -10.68 7.28
N SER A 339 7.70 -11.39 7.37
CA SER A 339 6.75 -11.24 8.47
C SER A 339 7.26 -11.71 9.84
N ARG A 340 8.47 -12.26 9.90
CA ARG A 340 9.08 -12.85 11.10
C ARG A 340 10.28 -12.07 11.61
N MET A 341 10.68 -11.03 10.91
CA MET A 341 11.78 -10.14 11.29
C MET A 341 11.29 -9.07 12.25
#